data_dcb283d8671f566a140bd9e136158e75
#
_entry.id   dcb283d8671f566a140bd9e136158e75
#
_cell.length_a   1.000
_cell.length_b   1.000
_cell.length_c   1.000
_cell.angle_alpha   90.00
_cell.angle_beta   90.00
_cell.angle_gamma   90.00
#
_symmetry.space_group_name_H-M   'P 1'
#
loop_
_entity.id
_entity.type
_entity.pdbx_description
1 polymer ?
#
loop_
_entity_poly.entity_id
_entity_poly.type
_entity_poly.pdbx_seq_one_letter_code
_entity_poly.pdbx_strand_id
1 'polypeptide(L)'
;LLKQAFAQTEQGSASNQDAVLIGHSMGGIISRLLVSDEDISQQAIPLMNYEQYTRFQQNPIIKQRFEFKNDLPFGRAIFVAAPHQGSDLTDRWYVEWAKKLVKLPTSFFDQVNIELTGSTSTQGLIQNGPDDLSPNSRFMQLTHQVMPKANLPYHSIMGNVKKSNLPSAMSDGIVPYTSSHLPQAQSEKVFQGGHS
;
A
#
# COMPACT_ATOMS: atom_id res chain seq x y z
N LEU A 1 -13.61 8.52 -6.29
CA LEU A 1 -13.98 9.01 -4.94
C LEU A 1 -13.11 10.17 -4.49
N LEU A 2 -11.76 10.02 -4.31
CA LEU A 2 -10.89 11.10 -3.81
C LEU A 2 -10.90 12.34 -4.73
N LYS A 3 -10.76 12.16 -6.05
CA LYS A 3 -10.85 13.28 -7.01
C LYS A 3 -12.19 14.02 -6.90
N GLN A 4 -13.28 13.31 -6.69
CA GLN A 4 -14.61 13.90 -6.48
C GLN A 4 -14.69 14.65 -5.15
N ALA A 5 -14.11 14.10 -4.08
CA ALA A 5 -14.07 14.78 -2.78
C ALA A 5 -13.26 16.09 -2.88
N PHE A 6 -12.09 16.07 -3.52
CA PHE A 6 -11.31 17.29 -3.73
C PHE A 6 -12.00 18.31 -4.63
N ALA A 7 -12.76 17.86 -5.65
CA ALA A 7 -13.53 18.76 -6.50
C ALA A 7 -14.67 19.49 -5.76
N GLN A 8 -15.09 18.99 -4.60
CA GLN A 8 -16.11 19.61 -3.73
C GLN A 8 -15.52 20.56 -2.67
N THR A 9 -14.19 20.58 -2.52
CA THR A 9 -13.55 21.52 -1.60
C THR A 9 -13.40 22.89 -2.24
N GLU A 10 -13.39 23.94 -1.40
CA GLU A 10 -13.20 25.32 -1.87
C GLU A 10 -11.83 25.46 -2.54
N GLN A 11 -11.82 26.00 -3.75
CA GLN A 11 -10.57 26.25 -4.48
C GLN A 11 -9.68 27.23 -3.70
N GLY A 12 -8.39 26.89 -3.57
CA GLY A 12 -7.43 27.69 -2.81
C GLY A 12 -7.41 27.42 -1.31
N SER A 13 -8.32 26.58 -0.78
CA SER A 13 -8.26 26.14 0.61
C SER A 13 -7.08 25.20 0.85
N ALA A 14 -6.59 25.13 2.10
CA ALA A 14 -5.53 24.19 2.48
C ALA A 14 -5.89 22.73 2.17
N SER A 15 -7.17 22.36 2.33
CA SER A 15 -7.66 21.02 1.99
C SER A 15 -7.64 20.70 0.49
N ASN A 16 -7.55 21.73 -0.37
CA ASN A 16 -7.47 21.56 -1.82
C ASN A 16 -6.03 21.70 -2.36
N GLN A 17 -5.11 22.24 -1.58
CA GLN A 17 -3.73 22.51 -2.01
C GLN A 17 -2.67 21.72 -1.24
N ASP A 18 -2.94 21.40 0.02
CA ASP A 18 -1.96 20.81 0.95
C ASP A 18 -2.64 19.82 1.90
N ALA A 19 -3.42 18.90 1.34
CA ALA A 19 -4.13 17.90 2.12
C ALA A 19 -3.17 16.92 2.79
N VAL A 20 -3.50 16.47 3.99
CA VAL A 20 -2.75 15.44 4.71
C VAL A 20 -3.42 14.08 4.51
N LEU A 21 -2.67 13.12 3.97
CA LEU A 21 -3.11 11.74 3.82
C LEU A 21 -2.64 10.91 5.02
N ILE A 22 -3.57 10.31 5.75
CA ILE A 22 -3.26 9.43 6.88
C ILE A 22 -3.72 8.01 6.55
N GLY A 23 -2.79 7.06 6.57
CA GLY A 23 -3.05 5.64 6.34
C GLY A 23 -2.64 4.77 7.52
N HIS A 24 -3.55 3.93 8.02
CA HIS A 24 -3.31 2.98 9.09
C HIS A 24 -3.24 1.55 8.56
N SER A 25 -2.28 0.75 9.03
CA SER A 25 -2.13 -0.66 8.66
C SER A 25 -2.03 -0.83 7.13
N MET A 26 -2.79 -1.71 6.52
CA MET A 26 -2.86 -1.87 5.06
C MET A 26 -3.25 -0.57 4.34
N GLY A 27 -4.09 0.28 4.96
CA GLY A 27 -4.40 1.61 4.45
C GLY A 27 -3.16 2.50 4.30
N GLY A 28 -2.12 2.27 5.09
CA GLY A 28 -0.83 2.94 4.96
C GLY A 28 -0.07 2.53 3.70
N ILE A 29 -0.12 1.25 3.30
CA ILE A 29 0.45 0.79 2.02
C ILE A 29 -0.29 1.44 0.86
N ILE A 30 -1.62 1.40 0.87
CA ILE A 30 -2.45 2.02 -0.18
C ILE A 30 -2.17 3.52 -0.25
N SER A 31 -2.06 4.20 0.89
CA SER A 31 -1.73 5.61 0.97
C SER A 31 -0.35 5.90 0.38
N ARG A 32 0.65 5.05 0.64
CA ARG A 32 2.00 5.17 0.07
C ARG A 32 1.96 5.09 -1.45
N LEU A 33 1.27 4.10 -2.00
CA LEU A 33 1.11 3.94 -3.44
C LEU A 33 0.35 5.13 -4.07
N LEU A 34 -0.66 5.64 -3.37
CA LEU A 34 -1.46 6.78 -3.84
C LEU A 34 -0.65 8.08 -3.93
N VAL A 35 0.40 8.23 -3.13
CA VAL A 35 1.28 9.42 -3.13
C VAL A 35 2.61 9.17 -3.84
N SER A 36 2.76 8.07 -4.55
CA SER A 36 3.92 7.76 -5.37
C SER A 36 3.77 8.30 -6.79
N ASP A 37 4.86 8.28 -7.54
CA ASP A 37 4.92 8.70 -8.95
C ASP A 37 5.91 7.78 -9.67
N GLU A 38 5.55 6.50 -9.75
CA GLU A 38 6.41 5.43 -10.26
C GLU A 38 5.67 4.51 -11.24
N ASP A 39 6.41 4.00 -12.22
CA ASP A 39 5.98 2.93 -13.12
C ASP A 39 6.63 1.60 -12.71
N ILE A 40 5.80 0.67 -12.23
CA ILE A 40 6.25 -0.67 -11.82
C ILE A 40 6.06 -1.74 -12.91
N SER A 41 5.86 -1.34 -14.14
CA SER A 41 5.67 -2.28 -15.27
C SER A 41 6.82 -3.25 -15.41
N GLN A 42 8.05 -2.79 -15.27
CA GLN A 42 9.24 -3.63 -15.40
C GLN A 42 9.34 -4.69 -14.30
N GLN A 43 8.92 -4.35 -13.09
CA GLN A 43 8.86 -5.26 -11.95
C GLN A 43 7.72 -6.28 -12.12
N ALA A 44 6.64 -5.91 -12.81
CA ALA A 44 5.48 -6.78 -13.02
C ALA A 44 5.72 -7.85 -14.10
N ILE A 45 6.47 -7.53 -15.16
CA ILE A 45 6.71 -8.43 -16.30
C ILE A 45 7.23 -9.82 -15.87
N PRO A 46 8.24 -9.95 -15.00
CA PRO A 46 8.76 -11.27 -14.59
C PRO A 46 7.74 -12.12 -13.81
N LEU A 47 6.70 -11.52 -13.28
CA LEU A 47 5.64 -12.20 -12.53
C LEU A 47 4.46 -12.64 -13.39
N MET A 48 4.45 -12.27 -14.67
CA MET A 48 3.40 -12.60 -15.62
C MET A 48 3.67 -13.93 -16.31
N ASN A 49 2.62 -14.71 -16.56
CA ASN A 49 2.67 -15.79 -17.50
C ASN A 49 2.60 -15.25 -18.94
N TYR A 50 2.77 -16.14 -19.94
CA TYR A 50 2.78 -15.75 -21.37
C TYR A 50 1.49 -15.04 -21.81
N GLU A 51 0.33 -15.51 -21.38
CA GLU A 51 -0.96 -14.90 -21.73
C GLU A 51 -1.12 -13.51 -21.12
N GLN A 52 -0.79 -13.37 -19.83
CA GLN A 52 -0.82 -12.09 -19.12
C GLN A 52 0.13 -11.08 -19.76
N TYR A 53 1.35 -11.52 -20.11
CA TYR A 53 2.33 -10.66 -20.79
C TYR A 53 1.82 -10.20 -22.17
N THR A 54 1.22 -11.11 -22.94
CA THR A 54 0.67 -10.77 -24.26
C THR A 54 -0.42 -9.71 -24.13
N ARG A 55 -1.35 -9.88 -23.20
CA ARG A 55 -2.42 -8.91 -22.94
C ARG A 55 -1.85 -7.57 -22.42
N PHE A 56 -0.87 -7.61 -21.55
CA PHE A 56 -0.18 -6.41 -21.05
C PHE A 56 0.47 -5.63 -22.19
N GLN A 57 1.09 -6.30 -23.16
CA GLN A 57 1.70 -5.65 -24.31
C GLN A 57 0.68 -5.01 -25.26
N GLN A 58 -0.46 -5.66 -25.45
CA GLN A 58 -1.47 -5.25 -26.41
C GLN A 58 -2.47 -4.20 -25.88
N ASN A 59 -2.59 -4.05 -24.57
CA ASN A 59 -3.60 -3.20 -23.97
C ASN A 59 -2.99 -2.05 -23.15
N PRO A 60 -3.03 -0.80 -23.68
CA PRO A 60 -2.53 0.36 -22.96
C PRO A 60 -3.21 0.63 -21.61
N ILE A 61 -4.48 0.25 -21.46
CA ILE A 61 -5.22 0.41 -20.21
C ILE A 61 -4.62 -0.48 -19.12
N ILE A 62 -4.21 -1.71 -19.48
CA ILE A 62 -3.53 -2.61 -18.56
C ILE A 62 -2.19 -2.00 -18.13
N LYS A 63 -1.40 -1.45 -19.05
CA LYS A 63 -0.13 -0.78 -18.74
C LYS A 63 -0.31 0.35 -17.73
N GLN A 64 -1.31 1.19 -17.93
CA GLN A 64 -1.61 2.30 -17.00
C GLN A 64 -1.92 1.87 -15.57
N ARG A 65 -2.36 0.60 -15.36
CA ARG A 65 -2.60 0.08 -14.00
C ARG A 65 -1.33 -0.13 -13.19
N PHE A 66 -0.18 -0.21 -13.85
CA PHE A 66 1.13 -0.32 -13.22
C PHE A 66 1.85 1.02 -13.07
N GLU A 67 1.23 2.11 -13.53
CA GLU A 67 1.72 3.47 -13.38
C GLU A 67 1.02 4.15 -12.20
N PHE A 68 1.76 4.44 -11.14
CA PHE A 68 1.28 5.29 -10.05
C PHE A 68 1.54 6.75 -10.42
N LYS A 69 0.50 7.57 -10.40
CA LYS A 69 0.61 9.01 -10.66
C LYS A 69 -0.11 9.78 -9.57
N ASN A 70 0.65 10.55 -8.82
CA ASN A 70 0.09 11.44 -7.82
C ASN A 70 -0.32 12.77 -8.46
N ASP A 71 -1.56 12.87 -8.88
CA ASP A 71 -2.23 14.08 -9.35
C ASP A 71 -3.22 14.67 -8.32
N LEU A 72 -3.18 14.16 -7.08
CA LEU A 72 -3.98 14.67 -5.97
C LEU A 72 -3.19 15.67 -5.11
N PRO A 73 -3.88 16.68 -4.52
CA PRO A 73 -3.24 17.78 -3.82
C PRO A 73 -2.78 17.40 -2.40
N PHE A 74 -2.09 16.27 -2.27
CA PHE A 74 -1.47 15.90 -1.00
C PHE A 74 -0.14 16.61 -0.81
N GLY A 75 -0.03 17.36 0.26
CA GLY A 75 1.21 18.00 0.68
C GLY A 75 2.00 17.18 1.71
N ARG A 76 1.37 16.15 2.29
CA ARG A 76 1.98 15.32 3.34
C ARG A 76 1.29 13.96 3.47
N ALA A 77 2.08 12.94 3.86
CA ALA A 77 1.54 11.63 4.22
C ALA A 77 1.99 11.21 5.64
N ILE A 78 1.11 10.52 6.36
CA ILE A 78 1.39 9.92 7.67
C ILE A 78 0.99 8.44 7.60
N PHE A 79 1.95 7.57 7.86
CA PHE A 79 1.75 6.12 7.86
C PHE A 79 1.75 5.62 9.30
N VAL A 80 0.66 4.99 9.73
CA VAL A 80 0.48 4.50 11.09
C VAL A 80 0.46 2.99 11.07
N ALA A 81 1.42 2.35 11.73
CA ALA A 81 1.53 0.90 11.85
C ALA A 81 1.38 0.17 10.49
N ALA A 82 1.94 0.72 9.42
CA ALA A 82 1.78 0.22 8.07
C ALA A 82 2.84 -0.83 7.74
N PRO A 83 2.46 -2.04 7.28
CA PRO A 83 3.41 -3.11 6.95
C PRO A 83 4.01 -2.92 5.54
N HIS A 84 4.86 -1.93 5.35
CA HIS A 84 5.42 -1.56 4.04
C HIS A 84 6.27 -2.66 3.38
N GLN A 85 6.85 -3.56 4.17
CA GLN A 85 7.62 -4.73 3.70
C GLN A 85 6.83 -6.04 3.86
N GLY A 86 5.53 -5.94 4.11
CA GLY A 86 4.71 -7.07 4.47
C GLY A 86 4.84 -7.46 5.95
N SER A 87 4.10 -8.46 6.36
CA SER A 87 4.16 -9.04 7.69
C SER A 87 4.04 -10.55 7.57
N ASP A 88 4.88 -11.28 8.30
CA ASP A 88 4.76 -12.74 8.43
C ASP A 88 3.54 -13.05 9.30
N LEU A 89 2.41 -13.18 8.63
CA LEU A 89 1.10 -13.45 9.23
C LEU A 89 0.99 -14.94 9.60
N THR A 90 1.85 -15.41 10.49
CA THR A 90 1.77 -16.80 10.97
C THR A 90 0.60 -17.04 11.91
N ASP A 91 0.02 -15.97 12.47
CA ASP A 91 -1.07 -16.07 13.42
C ASP A 91 -2.45 -15.91 12.75
N ARG A 92 -3.19 -17.01 12.67
CA ARG A 92 -4.55 -17.08 12.10
C ARG A 92 -5.52 -16.00 12.62
N TRP A 93 -5.39 -15.56 13.87
CA TRP A 93 -6.26 -14.56 14.47
C TRP A 93 -6.13 -13.18 13.80
N TYR A 94 -4.94 -12.82 13.35
CA TYR A 94 -4.71 -11.56 12.62
C TYR A 94 -5.39 -11.57 11.25
N VAL A 95 -5.33 -12.69 10.54
CA VAL A 95 -6.04 -12.85 9.25
C VAL A 95 -7.54 -12.63 9.43
N GLU A 96 -8.12 -13.19 10.50
CA GLU A 96 -9.54 -13.00 10.81
C GLU A 96 -9.86 -11.56 11.22
N TRP A 97 -8.95 -10.89 11.94
CA TRP A 97 -9.10 -9.48 12.30
C TRP A 97 -8.96 -8.56 11.08
N ALA A 98 -7.97 -8.81 10.24
CA ALA A 98 -7.76 -8.06 9.01
C ALA A 98 -8.96 -8.21 8.04
N LYS A 99 -9.56 -9.40 7.92
CA LYS A 99 -10.80 -9.63 7.18
C LYS A 99 -11.98 -8.81 7.69
N LYS A 100 -12.03 -8.54 9.00
CA LYS A 100 -13.11 -7.72 9.60
C LYS A 100 -12.90 -6.22 9.39
N LEU A 101 -11.65 -5.75 9.39
CA LEU A 101 -11.31 -4.33 9.23
C LEU A 101 -11.30 -3.88 7.76
N VAL A 102 -10.99 -4.78 6.85
CA VAL A 102 -10.76 -4.45 5.47
C VAL A 102 -11.87 -5.00 4.59
N LYS A 103 -12.94 -4.24 4.50
CA LYS A 103 -13.76 -4.26 3.27
C LYS A 103 -13.10 -3.31 2.27
N LEU A 104 -11.93 -3.69 1.74
CA LEU A 104 -11.38 -2.99 0.59
C LEU A 104 -12.41 -3.09 -0.54
N PRO A 105 -12.58 -2.04 -1.33
CA PRO A 105 -13.23 -2.20 -2.62
C PRO A 105 -12.38 -3.18 -3.42
N THR A 106 -12.77 -4.44 -3.43
CA THR A 106 -12.13 -5.50 -4.23
C THR A 106 -12.13 -5.13 -5.71
N SER A 107 -13.03 -4.23 -6.09
CA SER A 107 -13.23 -3.77 -7.46
C SER A 107 -11.97 -3.28 -8.18
N PHE A 108 -11.01 -2.68 -7.48
CA PHE A 108 -9.76 -2.25 -8.14
C PHE A 108 -8.89 -3.45 -8.52
N PHE A 109 -8.67 -4.36 -7.56
CA PHE A 109 -7.85 -5.55 -7.78
C PHE A 109 -8.54 -6.55 -8.70
N ASP A 110 -9.86 -6.67 -8.57
CA ASP A 110 -10.69 -7.49 -9.47
C ASP A 110 -10.60 -6.99 -10.91
N GLN A 111 -10.64 -5.68 -11.14
CA GLN A 111 -10.48 -5.11 -12.48
C GLN A 111 -9.12 -5.42 -13.09
N VAL A 112 -8.03 -5.27 -12.34
CA VAL A 112 -6.68 -5.61 -12.85
C VAL A 112 -6.58 -7.10 -13.16
N ASN A 113 -7.11 -7.96 -12.30
CA ASN A 113 -7.11 -9.39 -12.52
C ASN A 113 -7.98 -9.79 -13.71
N ILE A 114 -9.19 -9.25 -13.85
CA ILE A 114 -10.11 -9.52 -14.97
C ILE A 114 -9.47 -9.06 -16.28
N GLU A 115 -8.86 -7.87 -16.31
CA GLU A 115 -8.22 -7.33 -17.52
C GLU A 115 -7.01 -8.18 -17.94
N LEU A 116 -6.24 -8.71 -16.96
CA LEU A 116 -5.06 -9.55 -17.24
C LEU A 116 -5.41 -11.01 -17.55
N THR A 117 -6.43 -11.56 -16.91
CA THR A 117 -6.73 -13.00 -17.00
C THR A 117 -8.01 -13.31 -17.77
N GLY A 118 -8.86 -12.30 -18.00
CA GLY A 118 -10.19 -12.48 -18.59
C GLY A 118 -11.19 -13.19 -17.67
N SER A 119 -10.83 -13.42 -16.40
CA SER A 119 -11.69 -14.07 -15.41
C SER A 119 -11.43 -13.55 -14.00
N THR A 120 -12.40 -13.73 -13.12
CA THR A 120 -12.30 -13.48 -11.68
C THR A 120 -11.56 -14.60 -10.94
N SER A 121 -10.74 -15.41 -11.63
CA SER A 121 -10.09 -16.56 -11.01
C SER A 121 -9.05 -16.14 -9.98
N THR A 122 -8.92 -16.95 -8.92
CA THR A 122 -7.97 -16.80 -7.82
C THR A 122 -6.48 -16.89 -8.22
N GLN A 123 -6.19 -17.08 -9.51
CA GLN A 123 -4.81 -17.13 -10.06
C GLN A 123 -4.33 -15.78 -10.64
N GLY A 124 -4.95 -14.66 -10.29
CA GLY A 124 -4.51 -13.32 -10.69
C GLY A 124 -3.14 -12.92 -10.13
N LEU A 125 -2.58 -11.83 -10.66
CA LEU A 125 -1.33 -11.24 -10.14
C LEU A 125 -1.49 -10.74 -8.69
N ILE A 126 -2.70 -10.39 -8.31
CA ILE A 126 -3.05 -9.87 -7.00
C ILE A 126 -4.17 -10.75 -6.43
N GLN A 127 -3.95 -11.28 -5.25
CA GLN A 127 -4.97 -11.96 -4.47
C GLN A 127 -5.66 -10.94 -3.58
N ASN A 128 -6.92 -11.18 -3.23
CA ASN A 128 -7.66 -10.20 -2.44
C ASN A 128 -7.54 -10.48 -0.95
N GLY A 129 -7.04 -9.50 -0.21
CA GLY A 129 -7.14 -9.51 1.24
C GLY A 129 -5.83 -9.67 2.01
N PRO A 130 -5.89 -10.27 3.21
CA PRO A 130 -4.74 -10.38 4.12
C PRO A 130 -3.55 -11.13 3.55
N ASP A 131 -3.78 -12.07 2.63
CA ASP A 131 -2.72 -12.85 1.99
C ASP A 131 -1.81 -11.98 1.13
N ASP A 132 -2.31 -10.84 0.63
CA ASP A 132 -1.52 -9.86 -0.12
C ASP A 132 -0.51 -9.11 0.76
N LEU A 133 -0.68 -9.13 2.08
CA LEU A 133 0.27 -8.53 3.03
C LEU A 133 1.43 -9.48 3.38
N SER A 134 1.39 -10.73 2.94
CA SER A 134 2.54 -11.62 3.08
C SER A 134 3.75 -11.03 2.34
N PRO A 135 4.95 -11.03 2.92
CA PRO A 135 6.17 -10.54 2.25
C PRO A 135 6.44 -11.24 0.93
N ASN A 136 5.97 -12.48 0.79
CA ASN A 136 6.13 -13.29 -0.42
C ASN A 136 4.97 -13.14 -1.41
N SER A 137 3.96 -12.34 -1.11
CA SER A 137 2.85 -12.10 -2.04
C SER A 137 3.35 -11.34 -3.29
N ARG A 138 2.70 -11.58 -4.41
CA ARG A 138 3.00 -10.83 -5.65
C ARG A 138 2.76 -9.34 -5.49
N PHE A 139 1.75 -8.96 -4.71
CA PHE A 139 1.46 -7.57 -4.41
C PHE A 139 2.63 -6.90 -3.67
N MET A 140 3.17 -7.55 -2.62
CA MET A 140 4.32 -7.01 -1.90
C MET A 140 5.59 -6.99 -2.75
N GLN A 141 5.85 -8.05 -3.54
CA GLN A 141 6.97 -8.08 -4.48
C GLN A 141 6.94 -6.91 -5.47
N LEU A 142 5.75 -6.53 -5.93
CA LEU A 142 5.56 -5.40 -6.85
C LEU A 142 5.68 -4.04 -6.18
N THR A 143 5.26 -3.92 -4.93
CA THR A 143 5.00 -2.60 -4.35
C THR A 143 5.92 -2.22 -3.20
N HIS A 144 6.68 -3.15 -2.60
CA HIS A 144 7.49 -2.87 -1.41
C HIS A 144 8.56 -1.79 -1.64
N GLN A 145 9.05 -1.62 -2.87
CA GLN A 145 10.06 -0.62 -3.23
C GLN A 145 9.46 0.72 -3.69
N VAL A 146 8.16 0.76 -3.98
CA VAL A 146 7.49 2.00 -4.42
C VAL A 146 7.50 2.99 -3.27
N MET A 147 8.07 4.17 -3.49
CA MET A 147 8.21 5.21 -2.46
C MET A 147 7.28 6.39 -2.74
N PRO A 148 6.93 7.19 -1.71
CA PRO A 148 6.27 8.47 -1.95
C PRO A 148 7.08 9.31 -2.94
N LYS A 149 6.40 10.10 -3.78
CA LYS A 149 7.07 10.95 -4.77
C LYS A 149 8.10 11.87 -4.11
N ALA A 150 9.15 12.20 -4.85
CA ALA A 150 10.16 13.14 -4.41
C ALA A 150 9.52 14.46 -3.93
N ASN A 151 10.03 15.04 -2.86
CA ASN A 151 9.57 16.27 -2.23
C ASN A 151 8.20 16.19 -1.51
N LEU A 152 7.54 15.05 -1.41
CA LEU A 152 6.39 14.89 -0.54
C LEU A 152 6.87 14.43 0.84
N PRO A 153 6.79 15.28 1.88
CA PRO A 153 7.17 14.87 3.22
C PRO A 153 6.24 13.77 3.74
N TYR A 154 6.83 12.74 4.33
CA TYR A 154 6.05 11.68 4.98
C TYR A 154 6.63 11.31 6.34
N HIS A 155 5.78 10.77 7.18
CA HIS A 155 6.05 10.46 8.57
C HIS A 155 5.58 9.06 8.89
N SER A 156 6.26 8.38 9.83
CA SER A 156 5.88 7.05 10.30
C SER A 156 5.57 7.07 11.78
N ILE A 157 4.50 6.40 12.18
CA ILE A 157 4.10 6.17 13.55
C ILE A 157 3.98 4.66 13.75
N MET A 158 4.64 4.12 14.78
CA MET A 158 4.69 2.68 15.05
C MET A 158 4.42 2.36 16.49
N GLY A 159 3.82 1.19 16.73
CA GLY A 159 3.66 0.64 18.07
C GLY A 159 4.82 -0.26 18.47
N ASN A 160 5.07 -0.41 19.78
CA ASN A 160 6.04 -1.33 20.34
C ASN A 160 5.54 -1.91 21.67
N VAL A 161 4.81 -3.03 21.60
CA VAL A 161 4.30 -3.74 22.80
C VAL A 161 5.39 -4.45 23.58
N LYS A 162 6.49 -4.82 22.91
CA LYS A 162 7.58 -5.58 23.51
C LYS A 162 8.54 -4.73 24.35
N LYS A 163 8.38 -3.40 24.31
CA LYS A 163 9.26 -2.44 25.03
C LYS A 163 10.75 -2.62 24.69
N SER A 164 11.07 -3.24 23.58
CA SER A 164 12.44 -3.43 23.13
C SER A 164 13.01 -2.14 22.59
N ASN A 165 14.30 -1.91 22.81
CA ASN A 165 15.05 -0.83 22.18
C ASN A 165 15.80 -1.29 20.91
N LEU A 166 15.72 -2.60 20.58
CA LEU A 166 16.34 -3.16 19.38
C LEU A 166 15.33 -3.14 18.24
N PRO A 167 15.58 -2.45 17.12
CA PRO A 167 14.68 -2.38 15.98
C PRO A 167 14.17 -3.73 15.49
N SER A 168 15.03 -4.74 15.44
CA SER A 168 14.68 -6.10 15.02
C SER A 168 13.71 -6.83 15.97
N ALA A 169 13.57 -6.35 17.21
CA ALA A 169 12.68 -6.93 18.22
C ALA A 169 11.44 -6.07 18.49
N MET A 170 11.37 -4.84 17.96
CA MET A 170 10.19 -3.98 18.10
C MET A 170 9.05 -4.50 17.25
N SER A 171 7.84 -4.47 17.79
CA SER A 171 6.60 -4.79 17.08
C SER A 171 5.41 -4.24 17.85
N ASP A 172 4.38 -3.84 17.16
CA ASP A 172 3.07 -3.51 17.74
C ASP A 172 2.21 -4.77 18.06
N GLY A 173 2.81 -5.96 17.94
CA GLY A 173 2.16 -7.25 18.10
C GLY A 173 1.71 -7.87 16.78
N ILE A 174 1.67 -7.11 15.72
CA ILE A 174 1.22 -7.51 14.36
C ILE A 174 2.27 -7.15 13.33
N VAL A 175 2.65 -5.90 13.28
CA VAL A 175 3.62 -5.39 12.31
C VAL A 175 4.97 -5.18 13.00
N PRO A 176 6.04 -5.85 12.53
CA PRO A 176 7.38 -5.58 13.05
C PRO A 176 7.84 -4.20 12.61
N TYR A 177 8.66 -3.56 13.45
CA TYR A 177 9.29 -2.27 13.14
C TYR A 177 9.99 -2.28 11.78
N THR A 178 10.73 -3.34 11.49
CA THR A 178 11.46 -3.50 10.22
C THR A 178 10.56 -3.45 8.99
N SER A 179 9.28 -3.78 9.14
CA SER A 179 8.28 -3.66 8.08
C SER A 179 7.63 -2.29 8.02
N SER A 180 7.41 -1.65 9.17
CA SER A 180 6.81 -0.31 9.24
C SER A 180 7.78 0.82 8.93
N HIS A 181 9.08 0.60 9.11
CA HIS A 181 10.10 1.58 8.82
C HIS A 181 10.17 1.90 7.33
N LEU A 182 10.09 3.18 6.99
CA LEU A 182 10.35 3.68 5.64
C LEU A 182 11.60 4.54 5.64
N PRO A 183 12.59 4.23 4.78
CA PRO A 183 13.75 5.10 4.61
C PRO A 183 13.30 6.50 4.18
N GLN A 184 14.07 7.52 4.58
CA GLN A 184 13.84 8.93 4.22
C GLN A 184 12.55 9.55 4.81
N ALA A 185 11.85 8.87 5.72
CA ALA A 185 10.76 9.51 6.47
C ALA A 185 11.28 10.78 7.16
N GLN A 186 10.59 11.91 7.00
CA GLN A 186 10.96 13.18 7.61
C GLN A 186 10.96 13.09 9.14
N SER A 187 10.07 12.28 9.69
CA SER A 187 10.09 11.89 11.09
C SER A 187 9.52 10.50 11.30
N GLU A 188 9.99 9.86 12.35
CA GLU A 188 9.52 8.56 12.79
C GLU A 188 9.25 8.60 14.29
N LYS A 189 8.14 8.04 14.74
CA LYS A 189 7.79 7.97 16.15
C LYS A 189 7.35 6.58 16.53
N VAL A 190 8.04 6.03 17.54
CA VAL A 190 7.68 4.75 18.15
C VAL A 190 6.99 5.02 19.48
N PHE A 191 5.81 4.46 19.68
CA PHE A 191 5.04 4.54 20.91
C PHE A 191 4.96 3.17 21.59
N GLN A 192 4.86 3.18 22.91
CA GLN A 192 4.53 1.98 23.65
C GLN A 192 3.04 1.69 23.45
N GLY A 193 2.71 0.73 22.60
CA GLY A 193 1.32 0.39 22.30
C GLY A 193 1.21 -0.72 21.27
N GLY A 194 0.00 -1.24 21.12
CA GLY A 194 -0.36 -2.24 20.11
C GLY A 194 -0.70 -1.63 18.77
N HIS A 195 -1.16 -2.51 17.86
CA HIS A 195 -1.54 -2.16 16.48
C HIS A 195 -2.80 -1.27 16.41
N SER A 196 -3.65 -1.31 17.44
CA SER A 196 -4.92 -0.55 17.57
C SER A 196 -5.09 -0.04 18.99
#